data_c9c1e59dce77d16829c0b296320d5b88
#
_entry.id   c9c1e59dce77d16829c0b296320d5b88
#
_cell.length_a   1.000
_cell.length_b   1.000
_cell.length_c   1.000
_cell.angle_alpha   90.00
_cell.angle_beta   90.00
_cell.angle_gamma   90.00
#
_symmetry.space_group_name_H-M   'P 1'
#
loop_
_entity.id
_entity.type
_entity.pdbx_description
1 polymer ?
#
loop_
_entity_poly.entity_id
_entity_poly.type
_entity_poly.pdbx_seq_one_letter_code
_entity_poly.pdbx_strand_id
1 'polypeptide(L)'
;MGTFWGRRVLAAVTVALLFGGMLSAQQSSLEDSKRKIKSKVNPVYSELARKMSLTGKVKVELTIAPDGHVKSARPVGGHPLLVQACLDAVKDWKFEPASEETMQIIEFDFKQ
;
A
#
# COMPACT_ATOMS: atom_id res chain seq x y z
N MET A 1 -21.74 -49.99 -18.55
CA MET A 1 -21.95 -49.38 -17.24
C MET A 1 -20.68 -48.84 -16.59
N GLY A 2 -19.52 -49.33 -16.93
CA GLY A 2 -18.26 -48.78 -16.43
C GLY A 2 -17.94 -47.37 -16.87
N THR A 3 -18.48 -46.94 -18.03
CA THR A 3 -18.24 -45.59 -18.56
C THR A 3 -19.00 -44.49 -17.83
N PHE A 4 -20.05 -44.82 -17.08
CA PHE A 4 -20.82 -43.85 -16.35
C PHE A 4 -20.08 -43.24 -15.16
N TRP A 5 -19.24 -43.99 -14.54
CA TRP A 5 -18.52 -43.60 -13.33
C TRP A 5 -17.38 -42.63 -13.63
N GLY A 6 -16.72 -42.82 -14.77
CA GLY A 6 -15.60 -41.95 -15.16
C GLY A 6 -16.03 -40.50 -15.43
N ARG A 7 -17.22 -40.28 -15.94
CA ARG A 7 -17.72 -38.93 -16.25
C ARG A 7 -17.98 -38.09 -15.00
N ARG A 8 -18.45 -38.71 -13.93
CA ARG A 8 -18.75 -38.00 -12.68
C ARG A 8 -17.47 -37.53 -11.97
N VAL A 9 -16.43 -38.35 -12.02
CA VAL A 9 -15.15 -38.01 -11.41
C VAL A 9 -14.49 -36.84 -12.13
N LEU A 10 -14.53 -36.82 -13.45
CA LEU A 10 -13.97 -35.73 -14.25
C LEU A 10 -14.65 -34.38 -13.97
N ALA A 11 -15.96 -34.36 -13.78
CA ALA A 11 -16.68 -33.13 -13.48
C ALA A 11 -16.25 -32.51 -12.15
N ALA A 12 -16.00 -33.32 -11.12
CA ALA A 12 -15.59 -32.82 -9.82
C ALA A 12 -14.20 -32.18 -9.86
N VAL A 13 -13.28 -32.77 -10.61
CA VAL A 13 -11.92 -32.21 -10.74
C VAL A 13 -11.93 -30.87 -11.46
N THR A 14 -12.78 -30.71 -12.47
CA THR A 14 -12.88 -29.46 -13.23
C THR A 14 -13.34 -28.29 -12.35
N VAL A 15 -14.29 -28.52 -11.45
CA VAL A 15 -14.79 -27.47 -10.55
C VAL A 15 -13.71 -26.98 -9.59
N ALA A 16 -12.91 -27.89 -9.05
CA ALA A 16 -11.83 -27.53 -8.14
C ALA A 16 -10.77 -26.63 -8.79
N LEU A 17 -10.42 -26.89 -10.04
CA LEU A 17 -9.44 -26.08 -10.77
C LEU A 17 -9.92 -24.65 -11.03
N LEU A 18 -11.18 -24.47 -11.35
CA LEU A 18 -11.76 -23.16 -11.58
C LEU A 18 -11.74 -22.31 -10.31
N PHE A 19 -11.99 -22.89 -9.17
CA PHE A 19 -12.00 -22.18 -7.89
C PHE A 19 -10.61 -21.68 -7.51
N GLY A 20 -9.58 -22.47 -7.73
CA GLY A 20 -8.19 -22.06 -7.46
C GLY A 20 -7.73 -20.89 -8.33
N GLY A 21 -8.16 -20.84 -9.58
CA GLY A 21 -7.81 -19.76 -10.50
C GLY A 21 -8.35 -18.40 -10.07
N MET A 22 -9.55 -18.35 -9.50
CA MET A 22 -10.16 -17.11 -9.03
C MET A 22 -9.40 -16.46 -7.89
N LEU A 23 -8.89 -17.24 -6.94
CA LEU A 23 -8.14 -16.72 -5.81
C LEU A 23 -6.83 -16.04 -6.24
N SER A 24 -6.14 -16.62 -7.21
CA SER A 24 -4.89 -16.03 -7.72
C SER A 24 -5.13 -14.68 -8.39
N ALA A 25 -6.21 -14.54 -9.15
CA ALA A 25 -6.56 -13.29 -9.81
C ALA A 25 -6.84 -12.17 -8.81
N GLN A 26 -7.48 -12.46 -7.69
CA GLN A 26 -7.79 -11.46 -6.67
C GLN A 26 -6.52 -10.94 -5.98
N GLN A 27 -5.55 -11.79 -5.72
CA GLN A 27 -4.28 -11.39 -5.11
C GLN A 27 -3.49 -10.45 -6.03
N SER A 28 -3.44 -10.74 -7.32
CA SER A 28 -2.78 -9.88 -8.30
C SER A 28 -3.41 -8.49 -8.36
N SER A 29 -4.74 -8.41 -8.29
CA SER A 29 -5.44 -7.13 -8.31
C SER A 29 -5.10 -6.23 -7.13
N LEU A 30 -4.92 -6.81 -5.95
CA LEU A 30 -4.55 -6.05 -4.74
C LEU A 30 -3.14 -5.48 -4.84
N GLU A 31 -2.20 -6.22 -5.41
CA GLU A 31 -0.82 -5.74 -5.58
C GLU A 31 -0.73 -4.62 -6.62
N ASP A 32 -1.53 -4.68 -7.67
CA ASP A 32 -1.54 -3.70 -8.75
C ASP A 32 -2.22 -2.38 -8.35
N SER A 33 -2.88 -2.32 -7.18
CA SER A 33 -3.62 -1.13 -6.76
C SER A 33 -2.74 0.00 -6.22
N LYS A 34 -1.47 -0.26 -5.92
CA LYS A 34 -0.56 0.76 -5.40
C LYS A 34 -0.11 1.69 -6.52
N ARG A 35 -0.22 2.99 -6.26
CA ARG A 35 0.25 4.00 -7.21
C ARG A 35 1.74 4.20 -7.09
N LYS A 36 2.37 4.48 -8.22
CA LYS A 36 3.78 4.85 -8.26
C LYS A 36 3.95 6.31 -7.83
N ILE A 37 5.05 6.58 -7.13
CA ILE A 37 5.39 7.92 -6.69
C ILE A 37 6.05 8.65 -7.86
N LYS A 38 5.48 9.81 -8.23
CA LYS A 38 6.01 10.65 -9.30
C LYS A 38 7.06 11.61 -8.77
N SER A 39 6.80 12.20 -7.61
CA SER A 39 7.70 13.14 -6.97
C SER A 39 7.56 13.01 -5.46
N LYS A 40 8.67 12.97 -4.73
CA LYS A 40 8.64 12.88 -3.28
C LYS A 40 9.60 13.88 -2.64
N VAL A 41 9.26 14.30 -1.41
CA VAL A 41 10.08 15.18 -0.59
C VAL A 41 10.49 14.40 0.65
N ASN A 42 11.76 14.45 0.98
CA ASN A 42 12.25 13.77 2.19
C ASN A 42 11.81 14.54 3.44
N PRO A 43 11.41 13.84 4.52
CA PRO A 43 11.11 14.50 5.78
C PRO A 43 12.33 15.24 6.33
N VAL A 44 12.10 16.41 6.91
CA VAL A 44 13.15 17.19 7.54
C VAL A 44 13.32 16.72 8.99
N TYR A 45 14.52 16.31 9.35
CA TYR A 45 14.84 15.90 10.71
C TYR A 45 14.87 17.14 11.60
N SER A 46 13.93 17.28 12.55
CA SER A 46 13.88 18.45 13.41
C SER A 46 15.12 18.52 14.31
N GLU A 47 15.50 19.74 14.73
CA GLU A 47 16.62 19.91 15.65
C GLU A 47 16.41 19.17 16.96
N LEU A 48 15.18 19.23 17.48
CA LEU A 48 14.85 18.55 18.73
C LEU A 48 14.98 17.04 18.61
N ALA A 49 14.46 16.47 17.53
CA ALA A 49 14.58 15.04 17.27
C ALA A 49 16.04 14.62 17.12
N ARG A 50 16.84 15.45 16.46
CA ARG A 50 18.28 15.20 16.28
C ARG A 50 19.01 15.24 17.62
N LYS A 51 18.76 16.25 18.45
CA LYS A 51 19.35 16.36 19.77
C LYS A 51 18.97 15.20 20.69
N MET A 52 17.76 14.69 20.56
CA MET A 52 17.29 13.54 21.33
C MET A 52 17.73 12.21 20.74
N SER A 53 18.47 12.22 19.63
CA SER A 53 18.91 11.03 18.91
C SER A 53 17.76 10.08 18.57
N LEU A 54 16.63 10.65 18.20
CA LEU A 54 15.45 9.87 17.85
C LEU A 54 15.65 9.14 16.54
N THR A 55 15.35 7.84 16.53
CA THR A 55 15.39 6.99 15.35
C THR A 55 14.12 6.13 15.35
N GLY A 56 13.85 5.48 14.23
CA GLY A 56 12.76 4.53 14.18
C GLY A 56 11.93 4.70 12.92
N LYS A 57 10.86 3.92 12.86
CA LYS A 57 9.99 3.88 11.70
C LYS A 57 8.70 4.64 11.96
N VAL A 58 8.23 5.34 10.92
CA VAL A 58 6.96 6.05 10.92
C VAL A 58 6.11 5.53 9.79
N LYS A 59 4.85 5.22 10.06
CA LYS A 59 3.89 4.81 9.06
C LYS A 59 2.80 5.86 8.94
N VAL A 60 2.53 6.27 7.70
CA VAL A 60 1.51 7.28 7.39
C VAL A 60 0.59 6.74 6.31
N GLU A 61 -0.71 6.82 6.56
CA GLU A 61 -1.72 6.47 5.57
C GLU A 61 -2.07 7.71 4.75
N LEU A 62 -1.90 7.62 3.44
CA LEU A 62 -2.20 8.71 2.53
C LEU A 62 -3.49 8.44 1.76
N THR A 63 -4.33 9.45 1.63
CA THR A 63 -5.45 9.45 0.70
C THR A 63 -5.02 10.25 -0.51
N ILE A 64 -4.97 9.60 -1.67
CA ILE A 64 -4.43 10.17 -2.90
C ILE A 64 -5.58 10.44 -3.87
N ALA A 65 -5.69 11.69 -4.32
CA ALA A 65 -6.72 12.08 -5.28
C ALA A 65 -6.43 11.47 -6.67
N PRO A 66 -7.45 11.40 -7.56
CA PRO A 66 -7.24 10.86 -8.90
C PRO A 66 -6.12 11.52 -9.69
N ASP A 67 -5.90 12.83 -9.51
CA ASP A 67 -4.84 13.56 -10.21
C ASP A 67 -3.44 13.32 -9.66
N GLY A 68 -3.32 12.64 -8.52
CA GLY A 68 -2.04 12.26 -7.94
C GLY A 68 -1.59 13.09 -6.74
N HIS A 69 -2.29 14.16 -6.37
CA HIS A 69 -1.89 14.91 -5.18
C HIS A 69 -2.39 14.23 -3.89
N VAL A 70 -1.70 14.47 -2.78
CA VAL A 70 -2.09 13.94 -1.47
C VAL A 70 -3.22 14.78 -0.92
N LYS A 71 -4.39 14.18 -0.79
CA LYS A 71 -5.59 14.83 -0.30
C LYS A 71 -5.58 14.94 1.23
N SER A 72 -5.15 13.88 1.90
CA SER A 72 -5.02 13.85 3.35
C SER A 72 -3.96 12.84 3.77
N ALA A 73 -3.45 13.00 4.99
CA ALA A 73 -2.46 12.11 5.56
C ALA A 73 -2.80 11.86 7.03
N ARG A 74 -2.72 10.60 7.44
CA ARG A 74 -3.05 10.19 8.80
C ARG A 74 -1.92 9.33 9.36
N PRO A 75 -1.36 9.66 10.55
CA PRO A 75 -0.33 8.82 11.15
C PRO A 75 -0.91 7.50 11.64
N VAL A 76 -0.21 6.40 11.35
CA VAL A 76 -0.60 5.06 11.79
C VAL A 76 0.29 4.62 12.95
N GLY A 77 1.56 5.05 12.95
CA GLY A 77 2.48 4.72 14.02
C GLY A 77 3.79 5.49 13.90
N GLY A 78 4.48 5.66 15.02
CA GLY A 78 5.77 6.33 15.09
C GLY A 78 5.85 7.36 16.22
N HIS A 79 7.05 7.86 16.47
CA HIS A 79 7.27 8.89 17.48
C HIS A 79 6.67 10.23 17.02
N PRO A 80 5.95 10.98 17.90
CA PRO A 80 5.26 12.21 17.48
C PRO A 80 6.13 13.24 16.77
N LEU A 81 7.37 13.44 17.20
CA LEU A 81 8.27 14.39 16.54
C LEU A 81 8.66 13.97 15.13
N LEU A 82 8.84 12.67 14.92
CA LEU A 82 9.14 12.12 13.59
C LEU A 82 7.90 12.10 12.71
N VAL A 83 6.73 11.81 13.28
CA VAL A 83 5.45 11.82 12.59
C VAL A 83 5.18 13.19 11.99
N GLN A 84 5.39 14.27 12.74
CA GLN A 84 5.14 15.62 12.26
C GLN A 84 5.98 15.94 11.03
N ALA A 85 7.25 15.55 11.04
CA ALA A 85 8.13 15.73 9.88
C ALA A 85 7.62 14.98 8.64
N CYS A 86 7.10 13.77 8.84
CA CYS A 86 6.54 12.99 7.75
C CYS A 86 5.26 13.60 7.20
N LEU A 87 4.36 14.06 8.06
CA LEU A 87 3.12 14.70 7.63
C LEU A 87 3.40 15.96 6.82
N ASP A 88 4.37 16.76 7.21
CA ASP A 88 4.74 17.96 6.48
C ASP A 88 5.35 17.63 5.10
N ALA A 89 6.16 16.59 5.03
CA ALA A 89 6.79 16.18 3.78
C ALA A 89 5.80 15.62 2.76
N VAL A 90 4.87 14.75 3.20
CA VAL A 90 3.96 14.06 2.27
C VAL A 90 2.93 15.00 1.63
N LYS A 91 2.71 16.17 2.20
CA LYS A 91 1.82 17.18 1.59
C LYS A 91 2.28 17.58 0.19
N ASP A 92 3.59 17.56 -0.04
CA ASP A 92 4.20 17.95 -1.30
C ASP A 92 4.51 16.76 -2.21
N TRP A 93 4.14 15.55 -1.81
CA TRP A 93 4.33 14.37 -2.64
C TRP A 93 3.34 14.35 -3.79
N LYS A 94 3.78 13.83 -4.92
CA LYS A 94 2.95 13.62 -6.11
C LYS A 94 3.01 12.17 -6.53
N PHE A 95 1.86 11.64 -6.90
CA PHE A 95 1.72 10.28 -7.40
C PHE A 95 1.25 10.29 -8.85
N GLU A 96 1.40 9.17 -9.54
CA GLU A 96 0.87 9.04 -10.88
C GLU A 96 -0.66 9.11 -10.84
N PRO A 97 -1.30 9.74 -11.85
CA PRO A 97 -2.76 9.82 -11.89
C PRO A 97 -3.41 8.45 -11.99
N ALA A 98 -4.62 8.34 -11.48
CA ALA A 98 -5.44 7.14 -11.58
C ALA A 98 -6.90 7.54 -11.76
N SER A 99 -7.74 6.59 -12.12
CA SER A 99 -9.16 6.84 -12.35
C SER A 99 -9.94 7.14 -11.07
N GLU A 100 -9.43 6.67 -9.92
CA GLU A 100 -10.12 6.78 -8.64
C GLU A 100 -9.19 7.23 -7.54
N GLU A 101 -9.79 7.77 -6.47
CA GLU A 101 -9.08 8.04 -5.23
C GLU A 101 -8.60 6.73 -4.62
N THR A 102 -7.39 6.71 -4.09
CA THR A 102 -6.80 5.52 -3.47
C THR A 102 -6.20 5.85 -2.12
N MET A 103 -6.03 4.83 -1.28
CA MET A 103 -5.37 4.94 0.01
C MET A 103 -4.11 4.08 -0.02
N GLN A 104 -3.03 4.60 0.55
CA GLN A 104 -1.75 3.90 0.53
C GLN A 104 -0.98 4.21 1.80
N ILE A 105 -0.31 3.19 2.37
CA ILE A 105 0.53 3.37 3.55
C ILE A 105 1.98 3.52 3.10
N ILE A 106 2.63 4.58 3.59
CA ILE A 106 4.04 4.85 3.34
C ILE A 106 4.80 4.70 4.66
N GLU A 107 5.93 4.01 4.61
CA GLU A 107 6.81 3.82 5.75
C GLU A 107 8.07 4.66 5.58
N PHE A 108 8.43 5.41 6.61
CA PHE A 108 9.67 6.17 6.66
C PHE A 108 10.58 5.58 7.73
N ASP A 109 11.86 5.48 7.43
CA ASP A 109 12.86 4.96 8.35
C ASP A 109 13.85 6.07 8.69
N PHE A 110 13.81 6.55 9.94
CA PHE A 110 14.68 7.62 10.42
C PHE A 110 15.94 7.02 11.06
N LYS A 111 17.07 7.37 10.51
CA LYS A 111 18.39 6.92 10.97
C LYS A 111 19.30 8.13 11.15
N GLN A 112 20.23 8.00 12.09
CA GLN A 112 21.29 9.00 12.29
C GLN A 112 22.63 8.49 11.80
#